data_e3cda3bff920297f4bafb48b05ca1ecd
#
_entry.id   e3cda3bff920297f4bafb48b05ca1ecd
#
_cell.length_a   1.000
_cell.length_b   1.000
_cell.length_c   1.000
_cell.angle_alpha   90.00
_cell.angle_beta   90.00
_cell.angle_gamma   90.00
#
_symmetry.space_group_name_H-M   'P 1'
#
loop_
_entity.id
_entity.type
_entity.pdbx_description
1 polymer ?
#
loop_
_entity_poly.entity_id
_entity_poly.type
_entity_poly.pdbx_seq_one_letter_code
_entity_poly.pdbx_strand_id
1 'polypeptide(L)'
;MAASPATLAPVPAPVTSPALSRIQFNVVEAYDSALKHDASLSAPLAAILALTAVISGSDIGTMAELLTALHAACTRLQQQHSAIGISAGCNLFTRFVAQYQDLARDFEHQKAELVAQGRKFVDEAKSYRTTIARLALSFVQDDCVILTHSYSRVVMEALLLIHKHKRISVYVTEARPKSLGQKTYDALTAVGIPCTLVLDSAVAYIIDKVDVCMVGSEAVVEVRHIVSPHSRSVGSYQMALVAKYANKPFYALAESYKFHRLFPLSQSDVASAADSGRVASVACVSPAVDYTKLISHVFSDVGILTPDGVSQYLVSMFLE
;
A
#
# COMPACT_ATOMS: atom_id res chain seq x y z
N MET A 1 37.28 47.42 22.49
CA MET A 1 37.80 46.05 22.20
C MET A 1 36.67 45.24 21.57
N ALA A 2 36.70 45.10 20.25
CA ALA A 2 35.71 44.35 19.51
C ALA A 2 36.18 42.91 19.30
N ALA A 3 35.37 41.94 19.70
CA ALA A 3 35.66 40.54 19.54
C ALA A 3 35.42 40.09 18.09
N SER A 4 36.43 39.45 17.50
CA SER A 4 36.40 38.91 16.15
C SER A 4 35.45 37.69 16.08
N PRO A 5 34.68 37.47 15.02
CA PRO A 5 33.83 36.30 14.88
C PRO A 5 34.69 35.07 14.55
N ALA A 6 34.46 33.97 15.27
CA ALA A 6 35.08 32.69 15.03
C ALA A 6 34.60 32.08 13.69
N THR A 7 35.56 31.81 12.80
CA THR A 7 35.35 31.14 11.51
C THR A 7 35.04 29.66 11.78
N LEU A 8 33.81 29.24 11.47
CA LEU A 8 33.41 27.84 11.46
C LEU A 8 34.17 27.08 10.36
N ALA A 9 34.77 25.95 10.73
CA ALA A 9 35.46 25.08 9.80
C ALA A 9 34.48 24.50 8.77
N PRO A 10 34.90 24.28 7.52
CA PRO A 10 34.03 23.74 6.49
C PRO A 10 33.59 22.30 6.81
N VAL A 11 32.28 22.04 6.67
CA VAL A 11 31.70 20.71 6.81
C VAL A 11 32.37 19.79 5.76
N PRO A 12 32.89 18.62 6.13
CA PRO A 12 33.51 17.71 5.17
C PRO A 12 32.46 17.26 4.14
N ALA A 13 32.85 17.26 2.87
CA ALA A 13 32.01 16.77 1.76
C ALA A 13 31.61 15.31 2.00
N PRO A 14 30.41 14.89 1.56
CA PRO A 14 29.95 13.51 1.75
C PRO A 14 30.93 12.57 1.06
N VAL A 15 31.48 11.61 1.82
CA VAL A 15 32.36 10.56 1.33
C VAL A 15 31.52 9.68 0.42
N THR A 16 31.71 9.80 -0.89
CA THR A 16 31.14 8.89 -1.86
C THR A 16 31.84 7.54 -1.72
N SER A 17 31.14 6.60 -1.07
CA SER A 17 31.65 5.24 -0.90
C SER A 17 31.82 4.57 -2.28
N PRO A 18 32.95 3.88 -2.57
CA PRO A 18 33.20 3.23 -3.86
C PRO A 18 32.18 2.10 -4.20
N ALA A 19 31.38 1.66 -3.22
CA ALA A 19 30.28 0.72 -3.44
C ALA A 19 29.15 1.29 -4.32
N LEU A 20 28.93 2.60 -4.35
CA LEU A 20 27.88 3.25 -5.15
C LEU A 20 28.19 3.27 -6.65
N SER A 21 29.44 3.16 -7.06
CA SER A 21 29.83 3.16 -8.47
C SER A 21 29.69 1.81 -9.18
N ARG A 22 29.48 0.71 -8.43
CA ARG A 22 29.32 -0.64 -8.99
C ARG A 22 27.88 -1.03 -9.29
N ILE A 23 26.87 -0.25 -8.87
CA ILE A 23 25.48 -0.53 -9.14
C ILE A 23 25.10 0.11 -10.49
N GLN A 24 25.41 -0.55 -11.59
CA GLN A 24 24.92 -0.17 -12.93
C GLN A 24 23.45 -0.55 -13.16
N PHE A 25 22.81 -1.26 -12.20
CA PHE A 25 21.44 -1.73 -12.34
C PHE A 25 20.43 -0.60 -12.07
N ASN A 26 19.57 -0.36 -13.08
CA ASN A 26 18.52 0.67 -12.95
C ASN A 26 17.26 0.08 -12.31
N VAL A 27 17.18 0.20 -10.99
CA VAL A 27 16.03 -0.31 -10.20
C VAL A 27 14.70 0.35 -10.59
N VAL A 28 14.72 1.61 -11.02
CA VAL A 28 13.51 2.34 -11.43
C VAL A 28 12.97 1.77 -12.74
N GLU A 29 13.84 1.51 -13.69
CA GLU A 29 13.46 0.89 -14.96
C GLU A 29 12.93 -0.55 -14.77
N ALA A 30 13.54 -1.33 -13.86
CA ALA A 30 13.05 -2.65 -13.51
C ALA A 30 11.63 -2.58 -12.87
N TYR A 31 11.39 -1.62 -12.00
CA TYR A 31 10.09 -1.37 -11.39
C TYR A 31 9.04 -1.00 -12.44
N ASP A 32 9.33 -0.04 -13.31
CA ASP A 32 8.43 0.39 -14.37
C ASP A 32 8.13 -0.72 -15.38
N SER A 33 9.15 -1.52 -15.71
CA SER A 33 9.01 -2.70 -16.56
C SER A 33 8.10 -3.75 -15.93
N ALA A 34 8.26 -4.05 -14.64
CA ALA A 34 7.39 -4.98 -13.93
C ALA A 34 5.91 -4.55 -13.98
N LEU A 35 5.62 -3.27 -13.76
CA LEU A 35 4.26 -2.73 -13.85
C LEU A 35 3.67 -2.73 -15.26
N LYS A 36 4.53 -2.57 -16.30
CA LYS A 36 4.10 -2.65 -17.69
C LYS A 36 3.80 -4.09 -18.13
N HIS A 37 4.58 -5.06 -17.65
CA HIS A 37 4.38 -6.47 -18.00
C HIS A 37 3.17 -7.09 -17.32
N ASP A 38 2.88 -6.70 -16.08
CA ASP A 38 1.74 -7.22 -15.31
C ASP A 38 0.93 -6.08 -14.69
N ALA A 39 -0.14 -5.67 -15.37
CA ALA A 39 -1.07 -4.63 -14.91
C ALA A 39 -1.82 -5.03 -13.61
N SER A 40 -1.82 -6.31 -13.24
CA SER A 40 -2.42 -6.80 -11.99
C SER A 40 -1.50 -6.59 -10.78
N LEU A 41 -0.20 -6.31 -11.01
CA LEU A 41 0.80 -6.16 -9.97
C LEU A 41 0.57 -4.87 -9.16
N SER A 42 0.72 -4.96 -7.83
CA SER A 42 0.65 -3.79 -6.96
C SER A 42 2.01 -3.10 -6.84
N ALA A 43 2.03 -1.80 -6.50
CA ALA A 43 3.26 -1.05 -6.32
C ALA A 43 4.25 -1.71 -5.33
N PRO A 44 3.83 -2.22 -4.14
CA PRO A 44 4.73 -2.95 -3.25
C PRO A 44 5.36 -4.18 -3.89
N LEU A 45 4.56 -4.99 -4.60
CA LEU A 45 5.06 -6.21 -5.25
C LEU A 45 6.01 -5.91 -6.41
N ALA A 46 5.73 -4.86 -7.18
CA ALA A 46 6.65 -4.39 -8.22
C ALA A 46 7.99 -3.92 -7.64
N ALA A 47 7.96 -3.24 -6.47
CA ALA A 47 9.17 -2.85 -5.75
C ALA A 47 9.98 -4.08 -5.30
N ILE A 48 9.32 -5.11 -4.76
CA ILE A 48 9.98 -6.36 -4.36
C ILE A 48 10.62 -7.05 -5.58
N LEU A 49 9.93 -7.12 -6.72
CA LEU A 49 10.52 -7.68 -7.95
C LEU A 49 11.72 -6.87 -8.44
N ALA A 50 11.65 -5.55 -8.42
CA ALA A 50 12.76 -4.69 -8.80
C ALA A 50 13.97 -4.88 -7.88
N LEU A 51 13.76 -4.99 -6.57
CA LEU A 51 14.82 -5.27 -5.60
C LEU A 51 15.38 -6.69 -5.75
N THR A 52 14.55 -7.67 -6.07
CA THR A 52 14.98 -9.03 -6.41
C THR A 52 15.88 -9.03 -7.66
N ALA A 53 15.55 -8.20 -8.65
CA ALA A 53 16.38 -8.02 -9.84
C ALA A 53 17.72 -7.31 -9.53
N VAL A 54 17.75 -6.40 -8.55
CA VAL A 54 19.02 -5.82 -8.04
C VAL A 54 19.92 -6.92 -7.49
N ILE A 55 19.39 -7.86 -6.69
CA ILE A 55 20.18 -8.97 -6.14
C ILE A 55 20.78 -9.82 -7.27
N SER A 56 19.97 -10.20 -8.26
CA SER A 56 20.42 -11.06 -9.37
C SER A 56 21.38 -10.36 -10.34
N GLY A 57 21.25 -9.04 -10.52
CA GLY A 57 22.07 -8.26 -11.47
C GLY A 57 23.30 -7.60 -10.87
N SER A 58 23.56 -7.78 -9.57
CA SER A 58 24.69 -7.14 -8.88
C SER A 58 25.87 -8.09 -8.68
N ASP A 59 27.07 -7.59 -8.96
CA ASP A 59 28.34 -8.28 -8.66
C ASP A 59 28.80 -7.92 -7.22
N ILE A 60 28.04 -8.41 -6.24
CA ILE A 60 28.23 -8.16 -4.81
C ILE A 60 28.70 -9.45 -4.14
N GLY A 61 29.73 -9.36 -3.33
CA GLY A 61 30.37 -10.52 -2.70
C GLY A 61 29.98 -10.76 -1.24
N THR A 62 29.27 -9.84 -0.59
CA THR A 62 28.95 -9.96 0.84
C THR A 62 27.52 -9.51 1.17
N MET A 63 26.94 -10.06 2.24
CA MET A 63 25.62 -9.67 2.74
C MET A 63 25.55 -8.18 3.13
N ALA A 64 26.62 -7.64 3.72
CA ALA A 64 26.67 -6.23 4.12
C ALA A 64 26.62 -5.29 2.90
N GLU A 65 27.37 -5.62 1.86
CA GLU A 65 27.31 -4.88 0.59
C GLU A 65 25.92 -5.00 -0.06
N LEU A 66 25.31 -6.20 -0.03
CA LEU A 66 23.98 -6.43 -0.54
C LEU A 66 22.93 -5.56 0.16
N LEU A 67 22.92 -5.51 1.48
CA LEU A 67 22.02 -4.67 2.25
C LEU A 67 22.23 -3.18 1.94
N THR A 68 23.47 -2.74 1.80
CA THR A 68 23.81 -1.36 1.41
C THR A 68 23.26 -1.03 0.02
N ALA A 69 23.41 -1.94 -0.93
CA ALA A 69 22.89 -1.81 -2.29
C ALA A 69 21.36 -1.75 -2.32
N LEU A 70 20.70 -2.61 -1.54
CA LEU A 70 19.23 -2.61 -1.42
C LEU A 70 18.71 -1.31 -0.80
N HIS A 71 19.35 -0.78 0.25
CA HIS A 71 18.98 0.51 0.83
C HIS A 71 19.10 1.66 -0.18
N ALA A 72 20.20 1.69 -0.96
CA ALA A 72 20.39 2.68 -2.02
C ALA A 72 19.32 2.55 -3.13
N ALA A 73 18.96 1.32 -3.52
CA ALA A 73 17.91 1.05 -4.48
C ALA A 73 16.53 1.47 -3.96
N CYS A 74 16.20 1.18 -2.70
CA CYS A 74 14.97 1.63 -2.05
C CYS A 74 14.85 3.16 -2.04
N THR A 75 15.94 3.86 -1.68
CA THR A 75 15.99 5.32 -1.68
C THR A 75 15.72 5.89 -3.06
N ARG A 76 16.31 5.32 -4.11
CA ARG A 76 16.06 5.73 -5.50
C ARG A 76 14.59 5.51 -5.92
N LEU A 77 14.00 4.35 -5.60
CA LEU A 77 12.60 4.08 -5.88
C LEU A 77 11.67 5.08 -5.18
N GLN A 78 11.92 5.37 -3.91
CA GLN A 78 11.12 6.32 -3.12
C GLN A 78 11.25 7.76 -3.60
N GLN A 79 12.41 8.16 -4.12
CA GLN A 79 12.63 9.50 -4.70
C GLN A 79 11.90 9.68 -6.04
N GLN A 80 11.83 8.64 -6.87
CA GLN A 80 11.18 8.71 -8.18
C GLN A 80 9.67 8.50 -8.11
N HIS A 81 9.22 7.67 -7.18
CA HIS A 81 7.83 7.28 -7.02
C HIS A 81 7.37 7.53 -5.57
N SER A 82 6.52 8.51 -5.40
CA SER A 82 6.04 8.95 -4.09
C SER A 82 4.93 8.08 -3.46
N ALA A 83 4.73 6.83 -3.91
CA ALA A 83 3.70 5.96 -3.39
C ALA A 83 4.14 5.31 -2.06
N ILE A 84 3.36 5.48 -0.99
CA ILE A 84 3.62 4.88 0.32
C ILE A 84 3.72 3.35 0.27
N GLY A 85 2.99 2.71 -0.66
CA GLY A 85 3.06 1.27 -0.88
C GLY A 85 4.45 0.79 -1.33
N ILE A 86 5.23 1.63 -2.04
CA ILE A 86 6.62 1.29 -2.42
C ILE A 86 7.48 1.19 -1.17
N SER A 87 7.33 2.13 -0.23
CA SER A 87 8.06 2.10 1.04
C SER A 87 7.72 0.84 1.85
N ALA A 88 6.45 0.40 1.84
CA ALA A 88 6.04 -0.84 2.49
C ALA A 88 6.74 -2.06 1.87
N GLY A 89 6.73 -2.18 0.54
CA GLY A 89 7.41 -3.26 -0.18
C GLY A 89 8.92 -3.26 0.04
N CYS A 90 9.56 -2.08 -0.02
CA CYS A 90 10.98 -1.93 0.25
C CYS A 90 11.36 -2.40 1.67
N ASN A 91 10.63 -1.94 2.69
CA ASN A 91 10.90 -2.30 4.07
C ASN A 91 10.67 -3.79 4.34
N LEU A 92 9.59 -4.35 3.80
CA LEU A 92 9.29 -5.77 3.93
C LEU A 92 10.43 -6.62 3.34
N PHE A 93 10.85 -6.32 2.13
CA PHE A 93 11.87 -7.10 1.44
C PHE A 93 13.28 -6.91 2.03
N THR A 94 13.67 -5.67 2.36
CA THR A 94 14.98 -5.41 2.99
C THR A 94 15.09 -6.12 4.34
N ARG A 95 14.01 -6.15 5.10
CA ARG A 95 13.98 -6.88 6.37
C ARG A 95 14.09 -8.38 6.15
N PHE A 96 13.33 -8.94 5.20
CA PHE A 96 13.43 -10.35 4.83
C PHE A 96 14.88 -10.72 4.51
N VAL A 97 15.58 -9.92 3.70
CA VAL A 97 16.99 -10.15 3.38
C VAL A 97 17.89 -10.02 4.63
N ALA A 98 17.63 -9.03 5.50
CA ALA A 98 18.42 -8.83 6.71
C ALA A 98 18.25 -9.97 7.74
N GLN A 99 17.10 -10.60 7.79
CA GLN A 99 16.81 -11.74 8.67
C GLN A 99 17.27 -13.08 8.10
N TYR A 100 17.59 -13.13 6.81
CA TYR A 100 18.08 -14.34 6.17
C TYR A 100 19.47 -14.69 6.71
N GLN A 101 19.57 -15.77 7.47
CA GLN A 101 20.78 -16.25 8.09
C GLN A 101 20.99 -17.74 7.74
N ASP A 102 21.62 -18.00 6.62
CA ASP A 102 22.13 -19.33 6.31
C ASP A 102 23.67 -19.28 6.29
N LEU A 103 24.25 -19.31 7.48
CA LEU A 103 25.72 -19.25 7.68
C LEU A 103 26.45 -20.50 7.16
N ALA A 104 25.71 -21.56 6.79
CA ALA A 104 26.30 -22.82 6.34
C ALA A 104 26.60 -22.85 4.81
N ARG A 105 26.05 -21.87 4.05
CA ARG A 105 26.18 -21.83 2.58
C ARG A 105 27.02 -20.65 2.12
N ASP A 106 27.64 -20.78 0.94
CA ASP A 106 28.34 -19.68 0.31
C ASP A 106 27.39 -18.55 -0.12
N PHE A 107 27.93 -17.37 -0.31
CA PHE A 107 27.15 -16.17 -0.58
C PHE A 107 26.38 -16.24 -1.90
N GLU A 108 26.95 -16.87 -2.92
CA GLU A 108 26.26 -17.03 -4.23
C GLU A 108 25.01 -17.90 -4.11
N HIS A 109 25.07 -18.94 -3.30
CA HIS A 109 23.90 -19.78 -3.02
C HIS A 109 22.84 -19.00 -2.23
N GLN A 110 23.25 -18.20 -1.23
CA GLN A 110 22.34 -17.33 -0.49
C GLN A 110 21.65 -16.32 -1.41
N LYS A 111 22.39 -15.69 -2.35
CA LYS A 111 21.81 -14.80 -3.38
C LYS A 111 20.75 -15.51 -4.23
N ALA A 112 21.07 -16.69 -4.74
CA ALA A 112 20.14 -17.47 -5.56
C ALA A 112 18.85 -17.81 -4.79
N GLU A 113 18.97 -18.19 -3.52
CA GLU A 113 17.82 -18.47 -2.66
C GLU A 113 16.99 -17.23 -2.38
N LEU A 114 17.60 -16.08 -2.04
CA LEU A 114 16.89 -14.81 -1.84
C LEU A 114 16.11 -14.38 -3.09
N VAL A 115 16.68 -14.59 -4.28
CA VAL A 115 15.99 -14.32 -5.54
C VAL A 115 14.81 -15.27 -5.74
N ALA A 116 14.99 -16.56 -5.47
CA ALA A 116 13.92 -17.55 -5.58
C ALA A 116 12.76 -17.25 -4.61
N GLN A 117 13.08 -16.96 -3.35
CA GLN A 117 12.09 -16.60 -2.32
C GLN A 117 11.36 -15.30 -2.63
N GLY A 118 12.07 -14.27 -3.12
CA GLY A 118 11.44 -13.02 -3.53
C GLY A 118 10.41 -13.19 -4.66
N ARG A 119 10.73 -13.99 -5.66
CA ARG A 119 9.80 -14.33 -6.76
C ARG A 119 8.61 -15.14 -6.26
N LYS A 120 8.88 -16.18 -5.47
CA LYS A 120 7.86 -17.02 -4.85
C LYS A 120 6.88 -16.21 -4.02
N PHE A 121 7.37 -15.28 -3.20
CA PHE A 121 6.53 -14.37 -2.42
C PHE A 121 5.57 -13.56 -3.31
N VAL A 122 6.06 -13.00 -4.42
CA VAL A 122 5.22 -12.21 -5.33
C VAL A 122 4.15 -13.08 -5.98
N ASP A 123 4.47 -14.32 -6.35
CA ASP A 123 3.49 -15.25 -6.94
C ASP A 123 2.45 -15.70 -5.92
N GLU A 124 2.81 -15.98 -4.69
CA GLU A 124 1.89 -16.30 -3.60
C GLU A 124 0.98 -15.11 -3.28
N ALA A 125 1.52 -13.89 -3.25
CA ALA A 125 0.78 -12.67 -2.95
C ALA A 125 -0.34 -12.37 -3.95
N LYS A 126 -0.30 -12.95 -5.16
CA LYS A 126 -1.41 -12.86 -6.13
C LYS A 126 -2.70 -13.52 -5.60
N SER A 127 -2.56 -14.56 -4.77
CA SER A 127 -3.69 -15.27 -4.17
C SER A 127 -4.33 -14.54 -2.98
N TYR A 128 -3.66 -13.54 -2.40
CA TYR A 128 -4.11 -12.85 -1.19
C TYR A 128 -5.45 -12.15 -1.39
N ARG A 129 -5.68 -11.56 -2.56
CA ARG A 129 -6.96 -10.90 -2.88
C ARG A 129 -8.13 -11.88 -2.86
N THR A 130 -7.92 -13.08 -3.38
CA THR A 130 -8.95 -14.14 -3.36
C THR A 130 -9.21 -14.61 -1.93
N THR A 131 -8.19 -14.71 -1.09
CA THR A 131 -8.36 -15.02 0.34
C THR A 131 -9.18 -13.95 1.05
N ILE A 132 -8.84 -12.67 0.86
CA ILE A 132 -9.59 -11.54 1.41
C ILE A 132 -11.04 -11.54 0.92
N ALA A 133 -11.27 -11.79 -0.36
CA ALA A 133 -12.60 -11.86 -0.94
C ALA A 133 -13.47 -12.96 -0.31
N ARG A 134 -12.90 -14.14 -0.03
CA ARG A 134 -13.59 -15.22 0.69
C ARG A 134 -13.96 -14.83 2.12
N LEU A 135 -13.07 -14.14 2.83
CA LEU A 135 -13.36 -13.65 4.18
C LEU A 135 -14.49 -12.61 4.16
N ALA A 136 -14.44 -11.67 3.21
CA ALA A 136 -15.47 -10.65 3.06
C ALA A 136 -16.85 -11.23 2.72
N LEU A 137 -16.93 -12.33 1.97
CA LEU A 137 -18.18 -12.99 1.59
C LEU A 137 -19.04 -13.37 2.79
N SER A 138 -18.44 -13.79 3.92
CA SER A 138 -19.18 -14.19 5.12
C SER A 138 -19.81 -13.02 5.88
N PHE A 139 -19.37 -11.78 5.63
CA PHE A 139 -19.85 -10.56 6.29
C PHE A 139 -20.89 -9.78 5.49
N VAL A 140 -21.20 -10.21 4.27
CA VAL A 140 -22.21 -9.57 3.44
C VAL A 140 -23.46 -10.45 3.40
N GLN A 141 -24.62 -9.86 3.65
CA GLN A 141 -25.91 -10.54 3.57
C GLN A 141 -26.39 -10.65 2.10
N ASP A 142 -27.41 -11.48 1.84
CA ASP A 142 -28.13 -11.47 0.55
C ASP A 142 -28.98 -10.17 0.45
N ASP A 143 -29.13 -9.64 -0.76
CA ASP A 143 -29.76 -8.34 -1.06
C ASP A 143 -29.05 -7.11 -0.43
N CYS A 144 -27.79 -7.26 -0.04
CA CYS A 144 -27.01 -6.21 0.61
C CYS A 144 -26.70 -5.04 -0.34
N VAL A 145 -26.82 -3.82 0.15
CA VAL A 145 -26.44 -2.57 -0.51
C VAL A 145 -25.06 -2.14 -0.02
N ILE A 146 -24.09 -2.18 -0.90
CA ILE A 146 -22.68 -1.89 -0.59
C ILE A 146 -22.31 -0.51 -1.13
N LEU A 147 -21.66 0.31 -0.30
CA LEU A 147 -21.05 1.56 -0.72
C LEU A 147 -19.54 1.40 -0.82
N THR A 148 -18.96 1.76 -1.98
CA THR A 148 -17.51 1.76 -2.19
C THR A 148 -17.00 3.08 -2.75
N HIS A 149 -15.69 3.31 -2.64
CA HIS A 149 -15.02 4.53 -3.09
C HIS A 149 -13.88 4.22 -4.03
N SER A 150 -13.80 4.98 -5.15
CA SER A 150 -12.68 4.87 -6.09
C SER A 150 -12.59 3.48 -6.77
N TYR A 151 -11.39 3.10 -7.20
CA TYR A 151 -11.10 1.78 -7.78
C TYR A 151 -10.06 1.05 -6.91
N SER A 152 -10.44 -0.11 -6.43
CA SER A 152 -9.54 -0.99 -5.68
C SER A 152 -9.63 -2.42 -6.20
N ARG A 153 -8.48 -3.02 -6.55
CA ARG A 153 -8.43 -4.40 -7.09
C ARG A 153 -8.94 -5.43 -6.09
N VAL A 154 -8.60 -5.26 -4.81
CA VAL A 154 -9.06 -6.20 -3.77
C VAL A 154 -10.56 -6.06 -3.52
N VAL A 155 -11.11 -4.85 -3.56
CA VAL A 155 -12.57 -4.63 -3.46
C VAL A 155 -13.29 -5.19 -4.68
N MET A 156 -12.75 -4.98 -5.89
CA MET A 156 -13.31 -5.57 -7.10
C MET A 156 -13.35 -7.10 -7.03
N GLU A 157 -12.27 -7.74 -6.61
CA GLU A 157 -12.23 -9.20 -6.42
C GLU A 157 -13.29 -9.67 -5.41
N ALA A 158 -13.43 -8.94 -4.29
CA ALA A 158 -14.44 -9.23 -3.28
C ALA A 158 -15.86 -9.09 -3.82
N LEU A 159 -16.20 -7.98 -4.48
CA LEU A 159 -17.53 -7.73 -5.02
C LEU A 159 -17.91 -8.76 -6.10
N LEU A 160 -16.98 -9.11 -6.98
CA LEU A 160 -17.18 -10.12 -8.00
C LEU A 160 -17.41 -11.52 -7.39
N LEU A 161 -16.68 -11.88 -6.35
CA LEU A 161 -16.88 -13.15 -5.64
C LEU A 161 -18.21 -13.16 -4.88
N ILE A 162 -18.54 -12.08 -4.18
CA ILE A 162 -19.80 -11.95 -3.45
C ILE A 162 -20.99 -12.08 -4.40
N HIS A 163 -20.95 -11.41 -5.53
CA HIS A 163 -22.02 -11.47 -6.54
C HIS A 163 -22.27 -12.87 -7.09
N LYS A 164 -21.26 -13.73 -7.17
CA LYS A 164 -21.42 -15.13 -7.58
C LYS A 164 -22.28 -15.96 -6.61
N HIS A 165 -22.39 -15.54 -5.36
CA HIS A 165 -23.02 -16.28 -4.29
C HIS A 165 -24.23 -15.58 -3.68
N LYS A 166 -24.33 -14.25 -3.83
CA LYS A 166 -25.35 -13.42 -3.20
C LYS A 166 -25.79 -12.30 -4.15
N ARG A 167 -27.02 -11.87 -3.99
CA ARG A 167 -27.51 -10.67 -4.67
C ARG A 167 -26.97 -9.45 -3.93
N ILE A 168 -26.39 -8.54 -4.66
CA ILE A 168 -25.89 -7.27 -4.14
C ILE A 168 -26.21 -6.13 -5.08
N SER A 169 -26.32 -4.94 -4.54
CA SER A 169 -26.29 -3.70 -5.31
C SER A 169 -25.20 -2.79 -4.76
N VAL A 170 -24.60 -1.98 -5.64
CA VAL A 170 -23.40 -1.21 -5.27
C VAL A 170 -23.59 0.26 -5.60
N TYR A 171 -23.38 1.13 -4.62
CA TYR A 171 -23.10 2.54 -4.83
C TYR A 171 -21.60 2.76 -4.92
N VAL A 172 -21.18 3.47 -5.96
CA VAL A 172 -19.76 3.82 -6.18
C VAL A 172 -19.63 5.33 -6.20
N THR A 173 -18.77 5.89 -5.35
CA THR A 173 -18.46 7.32 -5.43
C THR A 173 -17.43 7.58 -6.52
N GLU A 174 -17.55 8.72 -7.22
CA GLU A 174 -16.73 9.05 -8.39
C GLU A 174 -15.22 9.19 -8.10
N ALA A 175 -14.86 9.54 -6.87
CA ALA A 175 -13.47 9.69 -6.39
C ALA A 175 -12.67 10.76 -7.17
N ARG A 176 -13.06 12.02 -7.00
CA ARG A 176 -12.35 13.17 -7.59
C ARG A 176 -10.96 13.36 -6.98
N PRO A 177 -10.01 13.93 -7.72
CA PRO A 177 -10.11 14.47 -9.09
C PRO A 177 -9.94 13.45 -10.20
N LYS A 178 -9.47 12.23 -9.93
CA LYS A 178 -9.14 11.23 -10.96
C LYS A 178 -10.34 10.46 -11.51
N SER A 179 -11.50 10.57 -10.88
CA SER A 179 -12.76 9.88 -11.27
C SER A 179 -12.60 8.36 -11.41
N LEU A 180 -11.79 7.73 -10.55
CA LEU A 180 -11.52 6.30 -10.63
C LEU A 180 -12.75 5.44 -10.28
N GLY A 181 -13.75 6.02 -9.61
CA GLY A 181 -15.04 5.37 -9.37
C GLY A 181 -15.78 5.01 -10.66
N GLN A 182 -15.59 5.78 -11.75
CA GLN A 182 -16.15 5.44 -13.06
C GLN A 182 -15.64 4.07 -13.52
N LYS A 183 -14.35 3.80 -13.39
CA LYS A 183 -13.76 2.50 -13.74
C LYS A 183 -14.38 1.34 -12.94
N THR A 184 -14.67 1.55 -11.66
CA THR A 184 -15.35 0.56 -10.81
C THR A 184 -16.79 0.34 -11.29
N TYR A 185 -17.53 1.43 -11.54
CA TYR A 185 -18.89 1.39 -12.06
C TYR A 185 -18.98 0.62 -13.38
N ASP A 186 -18.13 0.95 -14.34
CA ASP A 186 -18.12 0.30 -15.67
C ASP A 186 -17.83 -1.20 -15.54
N ALA A 187 -16.85 -1.58 -14.70
CA ALA A 187 -16.48 -2.97 -14.50
C ALA A 187 -17.58 -3.79 -13.80
N LEU A 188 -18.27 -3.23 -12.80
CA LEU A 188 -19.37 -3.90 -12.10
C LEU A 188 -20.61 -4.03 -13.00
N THR A 189 -20.95 -2.98 -13.74
CA THR A 189 -22.07 -2.98 -14.68
C THR A 189 -21.87 -3.99 -15.81
N ALA A 190 -20.64 -4.12 -16.32
CA ALA A 190 -20.29 -5.09 -17.37
C ALA A 190 -20.55 -6.55 -16.97
N VAL A 191 -20.49 -6.88 -15.67
CA VAL A 191 -20.78 -8.22 -15.15
C VAL A 191 -22.21 -8.38 -14.62
N GLY A 192 -23.06 -7.35 -14.79
CA GLY A 192 -24.47 -7.40 -14.43
C GLY A 192 -24.78 -7.09 -12.96
N ILE A 193 -23.86 -6.53 -12.19
CA ILE A 193 -24.11 -6.07 -10.83
C ILE A 193 -24.88 -4.74 -10.89
N PRO A 194 -26.06 -4.62 -10.25
CA PRO A 194 -26.75 -3.35 -10.12
C PRO A 194 -25.85 -2.31 -9.46
N CYS A 195 -25.47 -1.27 -10.20
CA CYS A 195 -24.49 -0.29 -9.74
C CYS A 195 -24.98 1.13 -10.02
N THR A 196 -24.76 2.04 -9.07
CA THR A 196 -25.08 3.46 -9.22
C THR A 196 -23.86 4.29 -8.90
N LEU A 197 -23.41 5.11 -9.86
CA LEU A 197 -22.36 6.08 -9.65
C LEU A 197 -22.92 7.32 -8.96
N VAL A 198 -22.27 7.78 -7.89
CA VAL A 198 -22.69 8.94 -7.10
C VAL A 198 -21.54 9.93 -6.90
N LEU A 199 -21.89 11.19 -6.70
CA LEU A 199 -20.91 12.21 -6.33
C LEU A 199 -20.30 11.92 -4.96
N ASP A 200 -19.03 12.30 -4.75
CA ASP A 200 -18.36 12.15 -3.45
C ASP A 200 -19.09 12.90 -2.33
N SER A 201 -19.74 14.03 -2.64
CA SER A 201 -20.56 14.81 -1.72
C SER A 201 -21.93 14.18 -1.38
N ALA A 202 -22.38 13.19 -2.17
CA ALA A 202 -23.70 12.58 -1.98
C ALA A 202 -23.70 11.43 -0.97
N VAL A 203 -22.57 11.08 -0.36
CA VAL A 203 -22.46 9.97 0.59
C VAL A 203 -23.50 10.10 1.73
N ALA A 204 -23.62 11.26 2.35
CA ALA A 204 -24.59 11.48 3.43
C ALA A 204 -26.05 11.33 2.97
N TYR A 205 -26.34 11.65 1.71
CA TYR A 205 -27.68 11.51 1.13
C TYR A 205 -28.11 10.05 0.93
N ILE A 206 -27.15 9.17 0.58
CA ILE A 206 -27.44 7.77 0.26
C ILE A 206 -27.22 6.81 1.44
N ILE A 207 -26.55 7.25 2.52
CA ILE A 207 -26.05 6.34 3.57
C ILE A 207 -27.19 5.54 4.24
N ASP A 208 -28.38 6.08 4.34
CA ASP A 208 -29.52 5.36 4.92
C ASP A 208 -29.91 4.12 4.10
N LYS A 209 -29.65 4.13 2.80
CA LYS A 209 -29.92 3.00 1.88
C LYS A 209 -28.78 1.97 1.86
N VAL A 210 -27.65 2.27 2.49
CA VAL A 210 -26.45 1.45 2.49
C VAL A 210 -26.44 0.55 3.72
N ASP A 211 -26.07 -0.72 3.54
CA ASP A 211 -25.91 -1.66 4.63
C ASP A 211 -24.47 -1.72 5.12
N VAL A 212 -23.50 -1.60 4.21
CA VAL A 212 -22.08 -1.70 4.52
C VAL A 212 -21.23 -0.83 3.59
N CYS A 213 -20.21 -0.19 4.16
CA CYS A 213 -19.17 0.50 3.39
C CYS A 213 -17.96 -0.42 3.27
N MET A 214 -17.41 -0.55 2.05
CA MET A 214 -16.28 -1.42 1.75
C MET A 214 -15.26 -0.67 0.91
N VAL A 215 -14.05 -0.46 1.43
CA VAL A 215 -12.99 0.29 0.76
C VAL A 215 -11.68 -0.50 0.70
N GLY A 216 -10.86 -0.22 -0.31
CA GLY A 216 -9.50 -0.73 -0.36
C GLY A 216 -8.52 0.15 0.39
N SER A 217 -7.30 -0.35 0.59
CA SER A 217 -6.20 0.41 1.17
C SER A 217 -4.96 0.41 0.28
N GLU A 218 -4.19 1.48 0.30
CA GLU A 218 -2.86 1.58 -0.31
C GLU A 218 -1.77 1.19 0.69
N ALA A 219 -1.96 1.56 1.96
CA ALA A 219 -1.12 1.16 3.06
C ALA A 219 -1.92 1.13 4.37
N VAL A 220 -1.50 0.27 5.29
CA VAL A 220 -2.00 0.19 6.67
C VAL A 220 -0.82 0.48 7.58
N VAL A 221 -0.91 1.53 8.39
CA VAL A 221 0.18 1.98 9.26
C VAL A 221 -0.14 1.78 10.74
N GLU A 222 0.88 1.50 11.55
CA GLU A 222 0.77 1.04 12.93
C GLU A 222 0.01 2.02 13.85
N VAL A 223 0.11 3.32 13.60
CA VAL A 223 -0.45 4.37 14.47
C VAL A 223 -1.85 4.81 14.02
N ARG A 224 -2.72 3.84 13.69
CA ARG A 224 -4.17 4.10 13.56
C ARG A 224 -4.65 4.65 12.22
N HIS A 225 -3.89 4.49 11.13
CA HIS A 225 -4.29 5.06 9.85
C HIS A 225 -4.29 4.05 8.71
N ILE A 226 -5.39 3.98 7.96
CA ILE A 226 -5.44 3.36 6.65
C ILE A 226 -5.33 4.44 5.60
N VAL A 227 -4.32 4.32 4.75
CA VAL A 227 -4.12 5.24 3.64
C VAL A 227 -4.98 4.80 2.46
N SER A 228 -5.85 5.69 2.01
CA SER A 228 -6.73 5.45 0.85
C SER A 228 -5.92 5.12 -0.41
N PRO A 229 -6.43 4.22 -1.28
CA PRO A 229 -5.83 3.98 -2.57
C PRO A 229 -5.78 5.30 -3.37
N HIS A 230 -4.59 5.69 -3.80
CA HIS A 230 -4.29 6.95 -4.44
C HIS A 230 -4.29 8.17 -3.49
N SER A 231 -3.11 8.58 -3.09
CA SER A 231 -2.79 9.76 -2.26
C SER A 231 -3.42 11.09 -2.71
N ARG A 232 -4.25 11.06 -3.76
CA ARG A 232 -4.93 12.22 -4.37
C ARG A 232 -6.45 12.06 -4.49
N SER A 233 -7.06 10.96 -4.02
CA SER A 233 -8.52 10.78 -4.01
C SER A 233 -9.07 11.14 -2.64
N VAL A 234 -9.90 12.18 -2.60
CA VAL A 234 -10.59 12.64 -1.38
C VAL A 234 -11.94 11.92 -1.30
N GLY A 235 -12.29 11.37 -0.12
CA GLY A 235 -13.63 10.78 0.07
C GLY A 235 -13.69 9.67 1.11
N SER A 236 -12.67 8.82 1.24
CA SER A 236 -12.71 7.68 2.16
C SER A 236 -12.90 8.10 3.63
N TYR A 237 -12.25 9.18 4.07
CA TYR A 237 -12.41 9.69 5.43
C TYR A 237 -13.82 10.25 5.68
N GLN A 238 -14.33 11.06 4.74
CA GLN A 238 -15.69 11.57 4.79
C GLN A 238 -16.69 10.41 4.84
N MET A 239 -16.53 9.41 3.99
CA MET A 239 -17.37 8.22 3.98
C MET A 239 -17.34 7.49 5.34
N ALA A 240 -16.17 7.33 5.94
CA ALA A 240 -16.02 6.69 7.24
C ALA A 240 -16.70 7.47 8.36
N LEU A 241 -16.62 8.81 8.37
CA LEU A 241 -17.33 9.67 9.33
C LEU A 241 -18.84 9.54 9.19
N VAL A 242 -19.35 9.58 7.97
CA VAL A 242 -20.79 9.46 7.68
C VAL A 242 -21.28 8.06 8.05
N ALA A 243 -20.55 7.01 7.70
CA ALA A 243 -20.87 5.63 8.07
C ALA A 243 -20.92 5.45 9.59
N LYS A 244 -19.95 6.02 10.31
CA LYS A 244 -19.94 5.98 11.77
C LYS A 244 -21.14 6.68 12.39
N TYR A 245 -21.48 7.87 11.90
CA TYR A 245 -22.66 8.61 12.37
C TYR A 245 -23.97 7.85 12.10
N ALA A 246 -24.09 7.20 10.94
CA ALA A 246 -25.24 6.40 10.55
C ALA A 246 -25.23 4.98 11.14
N ASN A 247 -24.26 4.63 11.97
CA ASN A 247 -24.05 3.28 12.54
C ASN A 247 -23.94 2.18 11.47
N LYS A 248 -23.35 2.48 10.31
CA LYS A 248 -23.09 1.51 9.26
C LYS A 248 -21.68 0.92 9.42
N PRO A 249 -21.50 -0.39 9.23
CA PRO A 249 -20.17 -1.00 9.28
C PRO A 249 -19.30 -0.47 8.14
N PHE A 250 -18.05 -0.18 8.48
CA PHE A 250 -17.04 0.29 7.54
C PHE A 250 -15.88 -0.70 7.51
N TYR A 251 -15.72 -1.39 6.38
CA TYR A 251 -14.72 -2.43 6.17
C TYR A 251 -13.60 -1.94 5.28
N ALA A 252 -12.37 -2.18 5.70
CA ALA A 252 -11.19 -1.93 4.90
C ALA A 252 -10.59 -3.26 4.44
N LEU A 253 -10.27 -3.37 3.15
CA LEU A 253 -9.66 -4.53 2.54
C LEU A 253 -8.21 -4.20 2.17
N ALA A 254 -7.26 -4.95 2.72
CA ALA A 254 -5.83 -4.69 2.54
C ALA A 254 -5.01 -5.97 2.58
N GLU A 255 -4.20 -6.19 1.56
CA GLU A 255 -3.23 -7.28 1.56
C GLU A 255 -2.10 -7.00 2.58
N SER A 256 -1.61 -8.03 3.28
CA SER A 256 -0.64 -7.91 4.37
C SER A 256 0.68 -7.22 3.98
N TYR A 257 1.13 -7.39 2.74
CA TYR A 257 2.33 -6.71 2.24
C TYR A 257 2.20 -5.18 2.11
N LYS A 258 1.01 -4.63 2.36
CA LYS A 258 0.76 -3.18 2.46
C LYS A 258 0.84 -2.67 3.89
N PHE A 259 1.06 -3.55 4.85
CA PHE A 259 1.22 -3.16 6.25
C PHE A 259 2.60 -2.57 6.45
N HIS A 260 2.64 -1.41 7.07
CA HIS A 260 3.86 -0.62 7.18
C HIS A 260 4.04 -0.07 8.60
N ARG A 261 5.22 -0.27 9.16
CA ARG A 261 5.59 0.31 10.46
C ARG A 261 6.06 1.75 10.26
N LEU A 262 5.12 2.65 10.27
CA LEU A 262 5.35 4.09 10.31
C LEU A 262 4.66 4.66 11.54
N PHE A 263 5.28 5.67 12.15
CA PHE A 263 4.71 6.42 13.27
C PHE A 263 4.48 7.87 12.85
N PRO A 264 3.49 8.16 11.98
CA PRO A 264 3.20 9.53 11.62
C PRO A 264 2.62 10.24 12.85
N LEU A 265 3.20 11.38 13.21
CA LEU A 265 2.70 12.23 14.30
C LEU A 265 1.48 13.00 13.87
N SER A 266 1.33 13.24 12.57
CA SER A 266 0.21 13.91 11.95
C SER A 266 -0.11 13.31 10.59
N GLN A 267 -1.27 13.65 10.07
CA GLN A 267 -1.71 13.26 8.75
C GLN A 267 -0.84 13.83 7.62
N SER A 268 -0.26 15.02 7.84
CA SER A 268 0.69 15.64 6.91
C SER A 268 1.97 14.81 6.75
N ASP A 269 2.38 14.06 7.77
CA ASP A 269 3.59 13.24 7.73
C ASP A 269 3.43 12.02 6.80
N VAL A 270 2.20 11.51 6.69
CA VAL A 270 1.87 10.46 5.73
C VAL A 270 1.78 11.01 4.30
N ALA A 271 1.35 12.27 4.16
CA ALA A 271 1.19 12.93 2.87
C ALA A 271 2.52 13.49 2.33
N SER A 272 3.44 13.93 3.19
CA SER A 272 4.72 14.55 2.77
C SER A 272 5.69 13.58 2.08
N ALA A 273 5.53 12.28 2.25
CA ALA A 273 6.26 11.30 1.43
C ALA A 273 5.82 11.31 -0.05
N ALA A 274 4.74 12.00 -0.38
CA ALA A 274 4.14 12.00 -1.72
C ALA A 274 4.33 13.30 -2.52
N ASP A 275 4.81 14.39 -1.92
CA ASP A 275 4.65 15.74 -2.49
C ASP A 275 5.94 16.53 -2.75
N SER A 276 7.08 15.86 -2.95
CA SER A 276 8.29 16.55 -3.40
C SER A 276 8.19 16.93 -4.89
N GLY A 277 7.60 18.12 -5.18
CA GLY A 277 7.98 18.83 -6.36
C GLY A 277 6.95 19.18 -7.44
N ARG A 278 5.64 19.16 -7.19
CA ARG A 278 4.66 19.77 -8.12
C ARG A 278 3.66 20.64 -7.39
N VAL A 279 3.66 21.91 -7.72
CA VAL A 279 2.61 22.87 -7.36
C VAL A 279 1.30 22.34 -7.95
N ALA A 280 0.50 21.66 -7.15
CA ALA A 280 -0.85 21.28 -7.53
C ALA A 280 -1.77 22.47 -7.27
N SER A 281 -2.54 22.87 -8.27
CA SER A 281 -3.55 23.92 -8.21
C SER A 281 -4.69 23.63 -7.21
N VAL A 282 -4.75 22.45 -6.63
CA VAL A 282 -5.60 22.07 -5.48
C VAL A 282 -4.82 21.06 -4.65
N ALA A 283 -4.50 21.40 -3.41
CA ALA A 283 -3.92 20.48 -2.43
C ALA A 283 -4.99 19.46 -1.99
N CYS A 284 -5.17 18.41 -2.75
CA CYS A 284 -5.98 17.27 -2.35
C CYS A 284 -5.13 16.34 -1.47
N VAL A 285 -4.97 16.72 -0.21
CA VAL A 285 -4.46 15.81 0.81
C VAL A 285 -5.61 14.90 1.21
N SER A 286 -5.54 13.64 0.80
CA SER A 286 -6.51 12.65 1.30
C SER A 286 -6.16 12.30 2.73
N PRO A 287 -7.02 12.61 3.70
CA PRO A 287 -6.77 12.22 5.06
C PRO A 287 -6.77 10.71 5.20
N ALA A 288 -5.81 10.17 5.94
CA ALA A 288 -5.82 8.79 6.35
C ALA A 288 -7.00 8.54 7.29
N VAL A 289 -7.68 7.42 7.13
CA VAL A 289 -8.82 7.08 8.00
C VAL A 289 -8.30 6.51 9.32
N ASP A 290 -8.65 7.13 10.43
CA ASP A 290 -8.39 6.58 11.77
C ASP A 290 -9.21 5.30 11.97
N TYR A 291 -8.58 4.13 11.81
CA TYR A 291 -9.28 2.87 11.90
C TYR A 291 -9.70 2.49 13.33
N THR A 292 -9.11 3.06 14.38
CA THR A 292 -9.51 2.74 15.75
C THR A 292 -10.92 3.21 16.11
N LYS A 293 -11.38 4.28 15.45
CA LYS A 293 -12.68 4.89 15.75
C LYS A 293 -13.71 4.72 14.65
N LEU A 294 -13.26 4.64 13.40
CA LEU A 294 -14.13 4.72 12.22
C LEU A 294 -14.25 3.40 11.48
N ILE A 295 -13.24 2.52 11.55
CA ILE A 295 -13.22 1.25 10.83
C ILE A 295 -13.70 0.13 11.75
N SER A 296 -14.65 -0.67 11.28
CA SER A 296 -15.17 -1.80 12.02
C SER A 296 -14.22 -3.00 11.97
N HIS A 297 -13.74 -3.35 10.77
CA HIS A 297 -12.81 -4.48 10.55
C HIS A 297 -11.88 -4.20 9.38
N VAL A 298 -10.68 -4.76 9.47
CA VAL A 298 -9.71 -4.83 8.37
C VAL A 298 -9.64 -6.29 7.91
N PHE A 299 -10.02 -6.53 6.65
CA PHE A 299 -9.93 -7.83 6.01
C PHE A 299 -8.58 -7.96 5.31
N SER A 300 -7.79 -8.93 5.74
CA SER A 300 -6.48 -9.22 5.18
C SER A 300 -6.33 -10.72 4.90
N ASP A 301 -5.34 -11.09 4.11
CA ASP A 301 -4.95 -12.48 3.88
C ASP A 301 -4.52 -13.21 5.15
N VAL A 302 -4.09 -12.47 6.18
CA VAL A 302 -3.76 -12.99 7.51
C VAL A 302 -4.97 -13.15 8.43
N GLY A 303 -6.16 -12.72 8.00
CA GLY A 303 -7.41 -12.85 8.76
C GLY A 303 -8.21 -11.55 8.83
N ILE A 304 -9.25 -11.57 9.64
CA ILE A 304 -10.10 -10.43 9.91
C ILE A 304 -9.62 -9.79 11.21
N LEU A 305 -9.11 -8.59 11.10
CA LEU A 305 -8.48 -7.88 12.21
C LEU A 305 -9.41 -6.77 12.72
N THR A 306 -9.49 -6.66 14.03
CA THR A 306 -9.98 -5.44 14.67
C THR A 306 -8.91 -4.35 14.59
N PRO A 307 -9.22 -3.08 14.83
CA PRO A 307 -8.22 -2.03 14.90
C PRO A 307 -7.04 -2.34 15.83
N ASP A 308 -7.30 -2.88 17.02
CA ASP A 308 -6.25 -3.28 17.97
C ASP A 308 -5.46 -4.51 17.46
N GLY A 309 -6.15 -5.44 16.80
CA GLY A 309 -5.54 -6.61 16.18
C GLY A 309 -4.54 -6.25 15.07
N VAL A 310 -4.78 -5.16 14.33
CA VAL A 310 -3.82 -4.64 13.33
C VAL A 310 -2.52 -4.21 14.00
N SER A 311 -2.62 -3.46 15.11
CA SER A 311 -1.43 -3.02 15.85
C SER A 311 -0.65 -4.21 16.42
N GLN A 312 -1.34 -5.20 16.98
CA GLN A 312 -0.70 -6.41 17.50
C GLN A 312 -0.01 -7.20 16.39
N TYR A 313 -0.67 -7.38 15.24
CA TYR A 313 -0.08 -8.06 14.08
C TYR A 313 1.17 -7.33 13.56
N LEU A 314 1.11 -6.00 13.45
CA LEU A 314 2.28 -5.21 13.03
C LEU A 314 3.43 -5.35 14.03
N VAL A 315 3.15 -5.32 15.33
CA VAL A 315 4.19 -5.54 16.36
C VAL A 315 4.80 -6.94 16.20
N SER A 316 4.00 -8.00 16.10
CA SER A 316 4.53 -9.36 15.94
C SER A 316 5.35 -9.52 14.66
N MET A 317 4.84 -9.00 13.53
CA MET A 317 5.54 -9.04 12.24
C MET A 317 6.91 -8.34 12.29
N PHE A 318 7.12 -7.37 13.22
CA PHE A 318 8.35 -6.59 13.32
C PHE A 318 9.21 -6.94 14.54
N LEU A 319 8.77 -7.82 15.43
CA LEU A 319 9.58 -8.30 16.58
C LEU A 319 10.24 -9.66 16.34
N GLU A 320 9.71 -10.47 15.43
CA GLU A 320 10.31 -11.71 14.94
C GLU A 320 11.29 -11.42 13.79
#